data_b95d6e2c1ad83c62bf4992660ad95379
#
_entry.id   b95d6e2c1ad83c62bf4992660ad95379
#
_cell.length_a   1.000
_cell.length_b   1.000
_cell.length_c   1.000
_cell.angle_alpha   90.00
_cell.angle_beta   90.00
_cell.angle_gamma   90.00
#
_symmetry.space_group_name_H-M   'P 1'
#
loop_
_entity.id
_entity.type
_entity.pdbx_description
1 polymer ?
#
loop_
_entity_poly.entity_id
_entity_poly.type
_entity_poly.pdbx_seq_one_letter_code
_entity_poly.pdbx_strand_id
1 'polypeptide(L)'
;MSRPKVPPAPPSSPDEIEHQFYEALQRADIEQLMAVWSDDDDIVCVHPGGPRVVGPGAIRAAFDMMFANGAIDAHPEKVRRLHTHSSAVHSVLEQIRVMTPEGLQSAWVIATNVYVQTAQGWRLVAHHASPGSPREVQEIVEATATLH
;
A
#
# COMPACT_ATOMS: atom_id res chain seq x y z
N MET A 1 15.28 3.90 39.56
CA MET A 1 14.02 4.16 38.89
C MET A 1 14.17 4.15 37.38
N SER A 2 13.45 3.27 36.72
CA SER A 2 13.46 3.25 35.27
C SER A 2 12.55 4.36 34.75
N ARG A 3 12.99 5.03 33.67
CA ARG A 3 12.15 6.00 32.98
C ARG A 3 11.02 5.27 32.25
N PRO A 4 9.82 5.86 32.23
CA PRO A 4 8.79 5.33 31.33
C PRO A 4 9.33 5.31 29.89
N LYS A 5 9.06 4.25 29.18
CA LYS A 5 9.45 4.16 27.79
C LYS A 5 8.64 5.16 26.99
N VAL A 6 9.33 6.06 26.30
CA VAL A 6 8.65 7.02 25.43
C VAL A 6 8.09 6.25 24.25
N PRO A 7 6.77 6.34 23.98
CA PRO A 7 6.23 5.68 22.81
C PRO A 7 6.85 6.26 21.55
N PRO A 8 7.02 5.46 20.49
CA PRO A 8 7.50 5.99 19.22
C PRO A 8 6.61 7.12 18.73
N ALA A 9 7.22 8.12 18.14
CA ALA A 9 6.46 9.20 17.52
C ALA A 9 5.51 8.62 16.46
N PRO A 10 4.28 9.15 16.33
CA PRO A 10 3.40 8.71 15.25
C PRO A 10 4.03 9.04 13.90
N PRO A 11 3.74 8.25 12.85
CA PRO A 11 4.25 8.55 11.51
C PRO A 11 3.90 9.97 11.08
N SER A 12 4.90 10.72 10.66
CA SER A 12 4.78 12.14 10.35
C SER A 12 4.45 12.41 8.88
N SER A 13 4.40 11.36 8.04
CA SER A 13 4.20 11.54 6.60
C SER A 13 3.50 10.35 5.97
N PRO A 14 2.82 10.59 4.84
CA PRO A 14 2.27 9.49 4.04
C PRO A 14 3.33 8.50 3.57
N ASP A 15 4.54 8.97 3.28
CA ASP A 15 5.63 8.09 2.84
C ASP A 15 6.02 7.09 3.92
N GLU A 16 6.00 7.50 5.18
CA GLU A 16 6.30 6.57 6.27
C GLU A 16 5.24 5.49 6.40
N ILE A 17 3.97 5.85 6.25
CA ILE A 17 2.86 4.90 6.27
C ILE A 17 2.97 3.95 5.08
N GLU A 18 3.30 4.46 3.89
CA GLU A 18 3.47 3.63 2.71
C GLU A 18 4.61 2.63 2.88
N HIS A 19 5.74 3.09 3.41
CA HIS A 19 6.86 2.20 3.69
C HIS A 19 6.45 1.07 4.65
N GLN A 20 5.74 1.40 5.71
CA GLN A 20 5.27 0.40 6.67
C GLN A 20 4.26 -0.57 6.05
N PHE A 21 3.39 -0.08 5.17
CA PHE A 21 2.43 -0.91 4.48
C PHE A 21 3.12 -1.99 3.63
N TYR A 22 4.05 -1.58 2.77
CA TYR A 22 4.75 -2.54 1.91
C TYR A 22 5.69 -3.45 2.70
N GLU A 23 6.31 -2.94 3.75
CA GLU A 23 7.13 -3.79 4.64
C GLU A 23 6.27 -4.87 5.30
N ALA A 24 5.06 -4.52 5.75
CA ALA A 24 4.15 -5.49 6.36
C ALA A 24 3.74 -6.59 5.37
N LEU A 25 3.50 -6.23 4.10
CA LEU A 25 3.23 -7.22 3.05
C LEU A 25 4.40 -8.17 2.86
N GLN A 26 5.60 -7.62 2.81
CA GLN A 26 6.83 -8.41 2.59
C GLN A 26 7.15 -9.34 3.75
N ARG A 27 6.66 -9.04 4.94
CA ARG A 27 6.87 -9.83 6.16
C ARG A 27 5.66 -10.68 6.54
N ALA A 28 4.53 -10.53 5.86
CA ALA A 28 3.26 -11.13 6.26
C ALA A 28 2.92 -10.78 7.71
N ASP A 29 3.17 -9.53 8.10
CA ASP A 29 2.93 -9.04 9.45
C ASP A 29 1.58 -8.35 9.53
N ILE A 30 0.57 -9.09 9.97
CA ILE A 30 -0.80 -8.57 10.00
C ILE A 30 -0.97 -7.44 11.01
N GLU A 31 -0.26 -7.47 12.12
CA GLU A 31 -0.36 -6.42 13.14
C GLU A 31 0.25 -5.12 12.63
N GLN A 32 1.42 -5.19 11.98
CA GLN A 32 2.03 -4.03 11.36
C GLN A 32 1.13 -3.49 10.24
N LEU A 33 0.55 -4.37 9.44
CA LEU A 33 -0.33 -3.97 8.35
C LEU A 33 -1.55 -3.21 8.88
N MET A 34 -2.23 -3.77 9.86
CA MET A 34 -3.44 -3.12 10.39
C MET A 34 -3.12 -1.83 11.14
N ALA A 35 -1.90 -1.67 11.65
CA ALA A 35 -1.49 -0.43 12.31
C ALA A 35 -1.40 0.76 11.35
N VAL A 36 -1.22 0.53 10.05
CA VAL A 36 -1.17 1.63 9.07
C VAL A 36 -2.54 2.07 8.58
N TRP A 37 -3.55 1.23 8.73
CA TRP A 37 -4.92 1.57 8.36
C TRP A 37 -5.57 2.47 9.40
N SER A 38 -6.44 3.37 8.93
CA SER A 38 -7.35 4.09 9.82
C SER A 38 -8.32 3.11 10.48
N ASP A 39 -8.85 3.50 11.63
CA ASP A 39 -9.90 2.71 12.31
C ASP A 39 -11.31 3.10 11.88
N ASP A 40 -11.44 3.91 10.84
CA ASP A 40 -12.73 4.33 10.30
C ASP A 40 -13.48 3.14 9.67
N ASP A 41 -14.80 3.14 9.79
CA ASP A 41 -15.62 2.05 9.24
C ASP A 41 -15.73 2.08 7.71
N ASP A 42 -15.39 3.19 7.08
CA ASP A 42 -15.52 3.38 5.64
C ASP A 42 -14.20 3.20 4.88
N ILE A 43 -13.16 2.72 5.52
CA ILE A 43 -11.93 2.38 4.80
C ILE A 43 -12.18 1.25 3.82
N VAL A 44 -11.52 1.31 2.67
CA VAL A 44 -11.78 0.34 1.59
C VAL A 44 -10.48 -0.25 1.05
N CYS A 45 -10.55 -1.49 0.64
CA CYS A 45 -9.44 -2.20 0.02
C CYS A 45 -9.94 -3.05 -1.13
N VAL A 46 -9.30 -2.89 -2.30
CA VAL A 46 -9.60 -3.70 -3.49
C VAL A 46 -8.30 -4.30 -3.98
N HIS A 47 -8.24 -5.62 -4.00
CA HIS A 47 -7.13 -6.35 -4.61
C HIS A 47 -7.41 -6.61 -6.09
N PRO A 48 -6.39 -6.85 -6.92
CA PRO A 48 -6.59 -7.05 -8.35
C PRO A 48 -7.61 -8.17 -8.61
N GLY A 49 -8.68 -7.82 -9.34
CA GLY A 49 -9.74 -8.76 -9.67
C GLY A 49 -10.69 -9.11 -8.53
N GLY A 50 -10.49 -8.55 -7.36
CA GLY A 50 -11.29 -8.87 -6.18
C GLY A 50 -12.45 -7.91 -5.94
N PRO A 51 -13.28 -8.23 -4.94
CA PRO A 51 -14.36 -7.34 -4.51
C PRO A 51 -13.83 -6.16 -3.71
N ARG A 52 -14.68 -5.16 -3.52
CA ARG A 52 -14.38 -4.09 -2.58
C ARG A 52 -14.63 -4.57 -1.15
N VAL A 53 -13.58 -4.53 -0.34
CA VAL A 53 -13.61 -4.92 1.07
C VAL A 53 -13.71 -3.65 1.91
N VAL A 54 -14.67 -3.58 2.80
CA VAL A 54 -14.98 -2.35 3.56
C VAL A 54 -14.87 -2.60 5.06
N GLY A 55 -14.12 -1.73 5.72
CA GLY A 55 -13.98 -1.71 7.17
C GLY A 55 -12.78 -2.51 7.69
N PRO A 56 -12.29 -2.16 8.91
CA PRO A 56 -11.05 -2.76 9.43
C PRO A 56 -11.13 -4.28 9.61
N GLY A 57 -12.23 -4.79 10.14
CA GLY A 57 -12.37 -6.23 10.38
C GLY A 57 -12.36 -7.05 9.09
N ALA A 58 -13.06 -6.57 8.06
CA ALA A 58 -13.10 -7.26 6.77
C ALA A 58 -11.76 -7.16 6.05
N ILE A 59 -11.10 -6.02 6.14
CA ILE A 59 -9.76 -5.84 5.54
C ILE A 59 -8.76 -6.76 6.23
N ARG A 60 -8.77 -6.83 7.56
CA ARG A 60 -7.91 -7.75 8.30
C ARG A 60 -8.14 -9.19 7.85
N ALA A 61 -9.40 -9.62 7.77
CA ALA A 61 -9.73 -10.99 7.36
C ALA A 61 -9.22 -11.29 5.95
N ALA A 62 -9.34 -10.34 5.02
CA ALA A 62 -8.85 -10.52 3.65
C ALA A 62 -7.33 -10.70 3.62
N PHE A 63 -6.58 -9.89 4.37
CA PHE A 63 -5.12 -10.02 4.44
C PHE A 63 -4.69 -11.28 5.19
N ASP A 64 -5.41 -11.67 6.24
CA ASP A 64 -5.12 -12.94 6.92
C ASP A 64 -5.20 -14.12 5.95
N MET A 65 -6.21 -14.14 5.09
CA MET A 65 -6.33 -15.17 4.07
C MET A 65 -5.18 -15.14 3.07
N MET A 66 -4.77 -13.95 2.65
CA MET A 66 -3.63 -13.81 1.73
C MET A 66 -2.33 -14.26 2.39
N PHE A 67 -2.09 -13.87 3.63
CA PHE A 67 -0.87 -14.23 4.36
C PHE A 67 -0.82 -15.71 4.74
N ALA A 68 -1.95 -16.40 4.77
CA ALA A 68 -1.96 -17.85 4.94
C ALA A 68 -1.22 -18.57 3.80
N ASN A 69 -1.13 -17.94 2.63
CA ASN A 69 -0.39 -18.46 1.48
C ASN A 69 1.06 -17.93 1.42
N GLY A 70 1.49 -17.15 2.42
CA GLY A 70 2.82 -16.60 2.51
C GLY A 70 2.85 -15.09 2.38
N ALA A 71 4.05 -14.54 2.50
CA ALA A 71 4.29 -13.11 2.35
C ALA A 71 4.05 -12.66 0.91
N ILE A 72 3.76 -11.39 0.75
CA ILE A 72 3.56 -10.76 -0.55
C ILE A 72 4.78 -9.87 -0.80
N ASP A 73 5.63 -10.30 -1.73
CA ASP A 73 6.89 -9.58 -2.02
C ASP A 73 6.64 -8.43 -2.99
N ALA A 74 5.87 -7.45 -2.53
CA ALA A 74 5.49 -6.28 -3.30
C ALA A 74 6.45 -5.13 -3.04
N HIS A 75 6.95 -4.52 -4.11
CA HIS A 75 7.88 -3.39 -4.06
C HIS A 75 7.27 -2.19 -4.77
N PRO A 76 7.05 -1.06 -4.07
CA PRO A 76 6.52 0.13 -4.71
C PRO A 76 7.57 0.77 -5.61
N GLU A 77 7.17 1.14 -6.81
CA GLU A 77 8.03 1.80 -7.76
C GLU A 77 7.31 2.99 -8.40
N LYS A 78 8.08 3.98 -8.85
CA LYS A 78 7.57 5.15 -9.59
C LYS A 78 6.35 5.77 -8.93
N VAL A 79 6.45 6.03 -7.63
CA VAL A 79 5.33 6.58 -6.86
C VAL A 79 5.08 8.02 -7.30
N ARG A 80 3.84 8.29 -7.71
CA ARG A 80 3.39 9.65 -7.99
C ARG A 80 2.52 10.14 -6.84
N ARG A 81 2.79 11.34 -6.36
CA ARG A 81 2.20 11.86 -5.14
C ARG A 81 1.45 13.15 -5.39
N LEU A 82 0.22 13.21 -4.88
CA LEU A 82 -0.55 14.44 -4.79
C LEU A 82 -0.87 14.66 -3.32
N HIS A 83 -0.30 15.71 -2.75
CA HIS A 83 -0.46 15.99 -1.33
C HIS A 83 -1.25 17.27 -1.10
N THR A 84 -2.17 17.23 -0.15
CA THR A 84 -2.78 18.42 0.44
C THR A 84 -2.31 18.53 1.89
N HIS A 85 -2.84 19.52 2.62
CA HIS A 85 -2.51 19.68 4.03
C HIS A 85 -2.88 18.44 4.87
N SER A 86 -3.99 17.80 4.55
CA SER A 86 -4.55 16.73 5.39
C SER A 86 -4.79 15.40 4.67
N SER A 87 -4.44 15.34 3.37
CA SER A 87 -4.63 14.11 2.60
C SER A 87 -3.51 13.94 1.58
N ALA A 88 -3.31 12.71 1.14
CA ALA A 88 -2.35 12.37 0.12
C ALA A 88 -2.89 11.23 -0.73
N VAL A 89 -2.65 11.31 -2.03
CA VAL A 89 -2.95 10.24 -2.97
C VAL A 89 -1.64 9.81 -3.61
N HIS A 90 -1.29 8.54 -3.45
CA HIS A 90 -0.12 7.96 -4.11
C HIS A 90 -0.58 7.00 -5.19
N SER A 91 -0.12 7.22 -6.42
CA SER A 91 -0.25 6.25 -7.49
C SER A 91 1.05 5.46 -7.56
N VAL A 92 0.96 4.15 -7.45
CA VAL A 92 2.11 3.28 -7.25
C VAL A 92 2.10 2.18 -8.28
N LEU A 93 3.26 1.93 -8.89
CA LEU A 93 3.48 0.71 -9.65
C LEU A 93 4.07 -0.30 -8.68
N GLU A 94 3.38 -1.41 -8.45
CA GLU A 94 3.87 -2.46 -7.56
C GLU A 94 4.50 -3.56 -8.39
N GLN A 95 5.77 -3.83 -8.15
CA GLN A 95 6.42 -5.02 -8.67
C GLN A 95 6.25 -6.13 -7.63
N ILE A 96 5.55 -7.18 -8.00
CA ILE A 96 5.37 -8.33 -7.14
C ILE A 96 6.23 -9.46 -7.65
N ARG A 97 7.15 -9.94 -6.81
CA ARG A 97 8.03 -11.05 -7.15
C ARG A 97 7.37 -12.35 -6.73
N VAL A 98 7.28 -13.28 -7.67
CA VAL A 98 6.61 -14.56 -7.47
C VAL A 98 7.57 -15.67 -7.87
N MET A 99 7.75 -16.64 -6.98
CA MET A 99 8.51 -17.84 -7.32
C MET A 99 7.61 -18.80 -8.08
N THR A 100 8.03 -19.19 -9.26
CA THR A 100 7.32 -20.14 -10.11
C THR A 100 8.20 -21.35 -10.42
N PRO A 101 7.64 -22.44 -10.97
CA PRO A 101 8.47 -23.59 -11.39
C PRO A 101 9.57 -23.22 -12.40
N GLU A 102 9.37 -22.13 -13.15
CA GLU A 102 10.37 -21.62 -14.11
C GLU A 102 11.34 -20.62 -13.48
N GLY A 103 11.25 -20.40 -12.15
CA GLY A 103 12.11 -19.48 -11.44
C GLY A 103 11.37 -18.24 -10.95
N LEU A 104 12.12 -17.21 -10.56
CA LEU A 104 11.57 -15.96 -10.04
C LEU A 104 11.00 -15.13 -11.20
N GLN A 105 9.74 -14.74 -11.08
CA GLN A 105 9.07 -13.89 -12.06
C GLN A 105 8.50 -12.66 -11.38
N SER A 106 8.26 -11.63 -12.17
CA SER A 106 7.64 -10.39 -11.69
C SER A 106 6.25 -10.25 -12.28
N ALA A 107 5.30 -9.86 -11.42
CA ALA A 107 3.98 -9.42 -11.84
C ALA A 107 3.86 -7.93 -11.51
N TRP A 108 3.14 -7.19 -12.34
CA TRP A 108 2.92 -5.77 -12.12
C TRP A 108 1.49 -5.50 -11.68
N VAL A 109 1.35 -4.60 -10.74
CA VAL A 109 0.06 -4.13 -10.23
C VAL A 109 0.11 -2.60 -10.23
N ILE A 110 -1.00 -1.98 -10.55
CA ILE A 110 -1.14 -0.54 -10.48
C ILE A 110 -2.08 -0.23 -9.33
N ALA A 111 -1.58 0.49 -8.33
CA ALA A 111 -2.33 0.74 -7.12
C ALA A 111 -2.50 2.24 -6.85
N THR A 112 -3.62 2.58 -6.25
CA THR A 112 -3.87 3.91 -5.71
C THR A 112 -4.05 3.79 -4.21
N ASN A 113 -3.20 4.48 -3.45
CA ASN A 113 -3.23 4.52 -2.00
C ASN A 113 -3.61 5.92 -1.55
N VAL A 114 -4.62 6.02 -0.70
CA VAL A 114 -5.08 7.29 -0.16
C VAL A 114 -4.81 7.32 1.34
N TYR A 115 -4.16 8.40 1.78
CA TYR A 115 -3.79 8.63 3.17
C TYR A 115 -4.45 9.88 3.67
N VAL A 116 -4.84 9.89 4.94
CA VAL A 116 -5.34 11.10 5.59
C VAL A 116 -4.64 11.29 6.93
N GLN A 117 -4.54 12.54 7.34
CA GLN A 117 -4.03 12.87 8.66
C GLN A 117 -5.17 12.73 9.67
N THR A 118 -4.96 11.83 10.64
CA THR A 118 -5.93 11.56 11.71
C THR A 118 -5.40 12.06 13.04
N ALA A 119 -6.19 11.91 14.09
CA ALA A 119 -5.74 12.24 15.46
C ALA A 119 -4.53 11.38 15.88
N GLN A 120 -4.36 10.20 15.29
CA GLN A 120 -3.24 9.30 15.57
C GLN A 120 -2.08 9.45 14.58
N GLY A 121 -2.12 10.45 13.71
CA GLY A 121 -1.15 10.66 12.64
C GLY A 121 -1.69 10.24 11.28
N TRP A 122 -0.81 10.14 10.31
CA TRP A 122 -1.20 9.71 8.97
C TRP A 122 -1.62 8.24 8.96
N ARG A 123 -2.68 7.95 8.23
CA ARG A 123 -3.21 6.58 8.10
C ARG A 123 -3.73 6.34 6.69
N LEU A 124 -3.63 5.09 6.25
CA LEU A 124 -4.20 4.63 4.99
C LEU A 124 -5.71 4.49 5.14
N VAL A 125 -6.46 5.03 4.18
CA VAL A 125 -7.93 4.93 4.18
C VAL A 125 -8.47 4.19 2.96
N ALA A 126 -7.68 4.09 1.89
CA ALA A 126 -8.09 3.37 0.69
C ALA A 126 -6.87 2.79 -0.02
N HIS A 127 -6.99 1.56 -0.43
CA HIS A 127 -6.03 0.88 -1.31
C HIS A 127 -6.83 0.23 -2.42
N HIS A 128 -6.54 0.59 -3.66
CA HIS A 128 -7.24 0.05 -4.81
C HIS A 128 -6.21 -0.38 -5.85
N ALA A 129 -6.16 -1.67 -6.14
CA ALA A 129 -5.16 -2.24 -7.01
C ALA A 129 -5.79 -2.94 -8.20
N SER A 130 -5.17 -2.79 -9.36
CA SER A 130 -5.58 -3.45 -10.59
C SER A 130 -4.39 -4.14 -11.22
N PRO A 131 -4.62 -5.19 -12.04
CA PRO A 131 -3.51 -5.86 -12.72
C PRO A 131 -2.83 -4.93 -13.72
N GLY A 132 -1.47 -4.99 -13.76
CA GLY A 132 -0.68 -4.44 -14.84
C GLY A 132 -0.26 -5.54 -15.79
N SER A 133 0.49 -5.18 -16.83
CA SER A 133 1.02 -6.15 -17.78
C SER A 133 2.53 -6.11 -17.79
N PRO A 134 3.21 -7.26 -17.71
CA PRO A 134 4.67 -7.29 -17.78
C PRO A 134 5.22 -6.99 -19.18
N ARG A 135 4.38 -7.01 -20.20
CA ARG A 135 4.79 -6.82 -21.61
C ARG A 135 4.42 -5.47 -22.17
N GLU A 136 3.59 -4.73 -21.46
CA GLU A 136 3.07 -3.46 -21.93
C GLU A 136 3.61 -2.32 -21.08
N VAL A 137 3.47 -1.12 -21.61
CA VAL A 137 3.83 0.07 -20.88
C VAL A 137 2.90 0.22 -19.68
N GLN A 138 3.48 0.33 -18.49
CA GLN A 138 2.72 0.48 -17.26
C GLN A 138 2.29 1.93 -17.03
N GLU A 139 2.92 2.87 -17.72
CA GLU A 139 2.69 4.29 -17.51
C GLU A 139 2.79 5.05 -18.83
N ILE A 140 1.82 5.93 -19.08
CA ILE A 140 1.85 6.85 -20.21
C ILE A 140 1.90 8.26 -19.62
N VAL A 141 2.93 9.01 -19.99
CA VAL A 141 3.16 10.36 -19.47
C VAL A 141 3.00 11.35 -20.61
N GLU A 142 2.35 12.49 -20.31
CA GLU A 142 2.21 13.57 -21.27
C GLU A 142 3.57 14.02 -21.78
N ALA A 143 3.71 14.17 -23.10
CA ALA A 143 4.92 14.66 -23.70
C ALA A 143 5.17 16.11 -23.27
N THR A 144 6.42 16.44 -22.97
CA THR A 144 6.74 17.83 -22.61
C THR A 144 6.63 18.73 -23.83
N ALA A 145 6.10 19.94 -23.61
CA ALA A 145 5.89 20.92 -24.68
C ALA A 145 7.17 21.56 -25.21
N THR A 146 8.30 21.13 -24.73
CA THR A 146 9.59 21.64 -25.19
C THR A 146 10.04 21.07 -26.53
N LEU A 147 9.22 20.19 -27.05
CA LEU A 147 9.56 19.51 -28.28
C LEU A 147 8.96 20.24 -29.45
N HIS A 148 9.77 21.03 -30.00
CA HIS A 148 9.34 21.73 -31.18
C HIS A 148 10.45 22.16 -31.99
#